data_14d63df25777e145b3ccd7fc908bb09d
#
_entry.id   14d63df25777e145b3ccd7fc908bb09d
#
_cell.length_a   1.000
_cell.length_b   1.000
_cell.length_c   1.000
_cell.angle_alpha   90.00
_cell.angle_beta   90.00
_cell.angle_gamma   90.00
#
_symmetry.space_group_name_H-M   'P 1'
#
loop_
_entity.id
_entity.type
_entity.pdbx_description
1 polymer ?
#
loop_
_entity_poly.entity_id
_entity_poly.type
_entity_poly.pdbx_seq_one_letter_code
_entity_poly.pdbx_strand_id
1 'polypeptide(L)'
;MPSILNRLEKLKAKRLGIRIQDFSNISAQSQLVMEEHSRLGDVQVRLPKADHPLRMGAYSYMREGGEILHLESIGRFCSIGRNVVLGQPTDNHPIDWVSSSMSVSGAYEAGCVYSSIGHDVWIAHNVVVMAGVKIGDGAVIGRNAVVTKDVEPYQIVVGNPGKVVRARFTTEQIVSLMKSEWWNIDYAALKDLPFDDVDVFLK
;
A
#
# COMPACT_ATOMS: atom_id res chain seq x y z
N MET A 1 -3.73 24.65 9.38
CA MET A 1 -2.77 24.38 10.46
C MET A 1 -2.56 22.89 10.50
N PRO A 2 -1.33 22.34 10.48
CA PRO A 2 -1.14 20.90 10.61
C PRO A 2 -1.70 20.48 11.96
N SER A 3 -2.46 19.39 11.99
CA SER A 3 -3.03 18.84 13.22
C SER A 3 -1.87 18.55 14.17
N ILE A 4 -1.80 19.28 15.27
CA ILE A 4 -0.81 19.03 16.33
C ILE A 4 -1.22 17.69 16.93
N LEU A 5 -0.56 16.61 16.51
CA LEU A 5 -0.59 15.35 17.24
C LEU A 5 -0.28 15.68 18.69
N ASN A 6 -1.23 15.38 19.57
CA ASN A 6 -1.08 15.59 20.99
C ASN A 6 0.23 14.91 21.46
N ARG A 7 0.94 15.51 22.41
CA ARG A 7 2.20 14.98 22.99
C ARG A 7 2.05 13.52 23.44
N LEU A 8 0.87 13.13 23.92
CA LEU A 8 0.54 11.76 24.33
C LEU A 8 0.47 10.79 23.15
N GLU A 9 -0.08 11.21 22.01
CA GLU A 9 -0.14 10.40 20.80
C GLU A 9 1.24 10.17 20.19
N LYS A 10 2.09 11.20 20.19
CA LYS A 10 3.51 11.07 19.80
C LYS A 10 4.29 10.10 20.69
N LEU A 11 4.02 10.12 22.00
CA LEU A 11 4.65 9.18 22.95
C LEU A 11 4.15 7.75 22.73
N LYS A 12 2.85 7.55 22.48
CA LYS A 12 2.28 6.23 22.14
C LYS A 12 2.88 5.69 20.85
N ALA A 13 2.91 6.50 19.79
CA ALA A 13 3.53 6.13 18.51
C ALA A 13 5.00 5.72 18.69
N LYS A 14 5.78 6.46 19.48
CA LYS A 14 7.18 6.13 19.79
C LYS A 14 7.32 4.79 20.52
N ARG A 15 6.44 4.49 21.47
CA ARG A 15 6.43 3.19 22.20
C ARG A 15 6.12 2.02 21.28
N LEU A 16 5.24 2.22 20.30
CA LEU A 16 4.89 1.22 19.28
C LEU A 16 5.92 1.14 18.16
N GLY A 17 7.01 1.89 18.20
CA GLY A 17 8.04 1.90 17.16
C GLY A 17 7.57 2.49 15.83
N ILE A 18 6.43 3.18 15.80
CA ILE A 18 5.89 3.85 14.61
C ILE A 18 6.78 5.04 14.26
N ARG A 19 7.10 5.18 12.97
CA ARG A 19 7.93 6.28 12.46
C ARG A 19 7.31 6.92 11.23
N ILE A 20 7.13 8.22 11.27
CA ILE A 20 6.76 9.07 10.12
C ILE A 20 7.88 10.10 9.98
N GLN A 21 8.51 10.14 8.81
CA GLN A 21 9.69 10.99 8.57
C GLN A 21 9.31 12.47 8.51
N ASP A 22 8.25 12.80 7.77
CA ASP A 22 7.76 14.17 7.65
C ASP A 22 6.23 14.25 7.70
N PHE A 23 5.71 14.84 8.78
CA PHE A 23 4.27 15.06 8.95
C PHE A 23 3.72 16.20 8.08
N SER A 24 4.58 17.13 7.58
CA SER A 24 4.14 18.24 6.75
C SER A 24 3.62 17.79 5.39
N ASN A 25 4.00 16.59 4.96
CA ASN A 25 3.56 15.97 3.71
C ASN A 25 2.21 15.23 3.83
N ILE A 26 1.61 15.20 5.01
CA ILE A 26 0.29 14.63 5.24
C ILE A 26 -0.74 15.76 5.18
N SER A 27 -1.67 15.70 4.22
CA SER A 27 -2.71 16.71 4.10
C SER A 27 -3.58 16.77 5.35
N ALA A 28 -4.10 17.97 5.69
CA ALA A 28 -4.84 18.20 6.93
C ALA A 28 -6.11 17.34 7.07
N GLN A 29 -6.70 16.88 5.96
CA GLN A 29 -7.86 16.00 5.95
C GLN A 29 -7.51 14.51 6.01
N SER A 30 -6.25 14.13 5.75
CA SER A 30 -5.84 12.72 5.75
C SER A 30 -5.72 12.18 7.17
N GLN A 31 -6.33 11.04 7.42
CA GLN A 31 -6.22 10.32 8.68
C GLN A 31 -5.41 9.03 8.48
N LEU A 32 -4.50 8.74 9.41
CA LEU A 32 -3.66 7.55 9.41
C LEU A 32 -3.91 6.72 10.66
N VAL A 33 -4.12 5.42 10.47
CA VAL A 33 -4.15 4.42 11.54
C VAL A 33 -2.98 3.47 11.30
N MET A 34 -1.98 3.55 12.15
CA MET A 34 -0.73 2.79 11.99
C MET A 34 -0.56 1.80 13.13
N GLU A 35 -0.24 0.55 12.78
CA GLU A 35 0.13 -0.48 13.73
C GLU A 35 1.63 -0.38 14.10
N GLU A 36 2.03 -1.17 15.08
CA GLU A 36 3.39 -1.18 15.63
C GLU A 36 4.48 -1.40 14.56
N HIS A 37 5.64 -0.80 14.80
CA HIS A 37 6.83 -0.90 13.94
C HIS A 37 6.62 -0.50 12.47
N SER A 38 5.45 0.06 12.11
CA SER A 38 5.22 0.58 10.77
C SER A 38 6.00 1.89 10.53
N ARG A 39 6.42 2.12 9.29
CA ARG A 39 7.26 3.26 8.93
C ARG A 39 6.81 3.91 7.63
N LEU A 40 6.62 5.21 7.66
CA LEU A 40 6.36 6.03 6.49
C LEU A 40 7.53 7.00 6.31
N GLY A 41 8.22 6.89 5.17
CA GLY A 41 9.28 7.80 4.76
C GLY A 41 8.74 9.20 4.46
N ASP A 42 9.54 9.98 3.75
CA ASP A 42 9.11 11.26 3.20
C ASP A 42 8.17 11.02 2.00
N VAL A 43 6.88 10.83 2.30
CA VAL A 43 5.83 10.44 1.37
C VAL A 43 4.68 11.43 1.45
N GLN A 44 4.19 11.88 0.31
CA GLN A 44 3.03 12.76 0.27
C GLN A 44 1.75 11.93 0.47
N VAL A 45 0.94 12.28 1.49
CA VAL A 45 -0.34 11.62 1.76
C VAL A 45 -1.48 12.62 1.54
N ARG A 46 -2.31 12.35 0.54
CA ARG A 46 -3.44 13.19 0.13
C ARG A 46 -4.69 12.34 -0.08
N LEU A 47 -5.28 11.89 1.02
CA LEU A 47 -6.51 11.08 0.95
C LEU A 47 -7.69 11.97 0.55
N PRO A 48 -8.59 11.49 -0.36
CA PRO A 48 -9.68 12.31 -0.88
C PRO A 48 -10.76 12.61 0.16
N LYS A 49 -10.92 11.76 1.18
CA LYS A 49 -11.97 11.90 2.20
C LYS A 49 -11.43 11.64 3.60
N ALA A 50 -11.87 12.46 4.55
CA ALA A 50 -11.44 12.35 5.95
C ALA A 50 -12.06 11.14 6.69
N ASP A 51 -13.20 10.65 6.25
CA ASP A 51 -13.90 9.49 6.83
C ASP A 51 -13.36 8.13 6.35
N HIS A 52 -12.35 8.15 5.46
CA HIS A 52 -11.64 6.95 4.98
C HIS A 52 -10.16 7.01 5.38
N PRO A 53 -9.83 6.64 6.63
CA PRO A 53 -8.44 6.65 7.07
C PRO A 53 -7.62 5.57 6.36
N LEU A 54 -6.39 5.91 6.00
CA LEU A 54 -5.40 4.91 5.59
C LEU A 54 -5.01 4.04 6.80
N ARG A 55 -5.15 2.74 6.66
CA ARG A 55 -4.67 1.74 7.63
C ARG A 55 -3.34 1.16 7.18
N MET A 56 -2.35 1.18 8.03
CA MET A 56 -1.03 0.60 7.74
C MET A 56 -0.68 -0.44 8.80
N GLY A 57 -0.56 -1.69 8.37
CA GLY A 57 -0.29 -2.84 9.23
C GLY A 57 1.12 -2.84 9.80
N ALA A 58 1.29 -3.64 10.85
CA ALA A 58 2.52 -3.79 11.60
C ALA A 58 3.69 -4.23 10.71
N TYR A 59 4.91 -3.77 11.06
CA TYR A 59 6.17 -4.10 10.39
C TYR A 59 6.23 -3.72 8.89
N SER A 60 5.25 -2.96 8.39
CA SER A 60 5.25 -2.46 7.02
C SER A 60 6.01 -1.14 6.90
N TYR A 61 6.63 -0.92 5.76
CA TYR A 61 7.28 0.34 5.49
C TYR A 61 7.09 0.80 4.04
N MET A 62 7.05 2.12 3.87
CA MET A 62 7.14 2.78 2.57
C MET A 62 8.29 3.77 2.61
N ARG A 63 9.17 3.70 1.60
CA ARG A 63 10.32 4.58 1.47
C ARG A 63 9.93 5.93 0.88
N GLU A 64 10.88 6.85 0.90
CA GLU A 64 10.73 8.25 0.50
C GLU A 64 10.39 8.46 -0.98
N GLY A 65 9.88 9.66 -1.31
CA GLY A 65 9.67 10.17 -2.67
C GLY A 65 8.39 9.72 -3.34
N GLY A 66 7.49 9.03 -2.61
CA GLY A 66 6.25 8.52 -3.16
C GLY A 66 5.01 9.34 -2.79
N GLU A 67 3.86 8.88 -3.27
CA GLU A 67 2.56 9.47 -3.00
C GLU A 67 1.53 8.40 -2.61
N ILE A 68 0.68 8.73 -1.66
CA ILE A 68 -0.52 7.95 -1.30
C ILE A 68 -1.73 8.84 -1.55
N LEU A 69 -2.59 8.39 -2.46
CA LEU A 69 -3.74 9.15 -2.94
C LEU A 69 -5.04 8.43 -2.57
N HIS A 70 -5.52 7.52 -3.39
CA HIS A 70 -6.73 6.75 -3.17
C HIS A 70 -6.39 5.35 -2.64
N LEU A 71 -5.98 5.27 -1.38
CA LEU A 71 -5.58 4.02 -0.72
C LEU A 71 -6.29 3.89 0.63
N GLU A 72 -6.90 2.74 0.90
CA GLU A 72 -7.55 2.45 2.18
C GLU A 72 -6.66 1.64 3.14
N SER A 73 -5.82 0.74 2.61
CA SER A 73 -5.02 -0.12 3.47
C SER A 73 -3.71 -0.59 2.85
N ILE A 74 -2.73 -0.78 3.72
CA ILE A 74 -1.49 -1.54 3.53
C ILE A 74 -1.47 -2.59 4.64
N GLY A 75 -1.39 -3.88 4.27
CA GLY A 75 -1.31 -4.98 5.22
C GLY A 75 -0.04 -4.98 6.05
N ARG A 76 0.22 -6.06 6.79
CA ARG A 76 1.41 -6.27 7.61
C ARG A 76 2.59 -6.78 6.78
N PHE A 77 3.80 -6.51 7.22
CA PHE A 77 5.07 -6.98 6.63
C PHE A 77 5.32 -6.51 5.19
N CYS A 78 4.64 -5.46 4.73
CA CYS A 78 4.84 -4.93 3.39
C CYS A 78 6.15 -4.14 3.25
N SER A 79 6.82 -4.32 2.12
CA SER A 79 8.05 -3.64 1.75
C SER A 79 7.83 -2.78 0.51
N ILE A 80 7.70 -1.45 0.69
CA ILE A 80 7.40 -0.53 -0.40
C ILE A 80 8.60 0.37 -0.68
N GLY A 81 9.04 0.36 -1.93
CA GLY A 81 10.23 1.06 -2.43
C GLY A 81 10.08 2.57 -2.50
N ARG A 82 11.06 3.23 -3.14
CA ARG A 82 11.08 4.68 -3.37
C ARG A 82 10.23 5.07 -4.57
N ASN A 83 9.71 6.30 -4.55
CA ASN A 83 8.97 6.90 -5.66
C ASN A 83 7.78 6.04 -6.11
N VAL A 84 7.10 5.40 -5.17
CA VAL A 84 5.92 4.58 -5.44
C VAL A 84 4.67 5.45 -5.30
N VAL A 85 3.77 5.38 -6.27
CA VAL A 85 2.47 6.05 -6.22
C VAL A 85 1.40 4.99 -5.97
N LEU A 86 0.64 5.14 -4.89
CA LEU A 86 -0.43 4.23 -4.51
C LEU A 86 -1.80 4.91 -4.64
N GLY A 87 -2.68 4.29 -5.42
CA GLY A 87 -4.02 4.80 -5.67
C GLY A 87 -4.05 5.98 -6.63
N GLN A 88 -3.25 5.94 -7.71
CA GLN A 88 -3.28 6.96 -8.76
C GLN A 88 -4.66 7.05 -9.38
N PRO A 89 -5.38 8.19 -9.29
CA PRO A 89 -6.68 8.34 -9.93
C PRO A 89 -6.61 8.15 -11.46
N THR A 90 -7.66 7.54 -12.01
CA THR A 90 -7.76 7.26 -13.45
C THR A 90 -8.56 8.31 -14.22
N ASP A 91 -9.38 9.06 -13.50
CA ASP A 91 -10.43 9.93 -14.05
C ASP A 91 -10.34 11.37 -13.52
N ASN A 92 -9.14 11.87 -13.28
CA ASN A 92 -8.91 13.26 -12.84
C ASN A 92 -9.35 14.31 -13.88
N HIS A 93 -9.54 13.90 -15.13
CA HIS A 93 -9.91 14.75 -16.24
C HIS A 93 -11.02 14.10 -17.08
N PRO A 94 -11.94 14.87 -17.66
CA PRO A 94 -13.01 14.36 -18.51
C PRO A 94 -12.46 13.92 -19.87
N ILE A 95 -12.04 12.66 -20.01
CA ILE A 95 -11.43 12.14 -21.24
C ILE A 95 -12.45 11.93 -22.35
N ASP A 96 -13.74 11.82 -22.04
CA ASP A 96 -14.84 11.62 -22.99
C ASP A 96 -15.53 12.94 -23.41
N TRP A 97 -15.03 14.08 -22.92
CA TRP A 97 -15.53 15.39 -23.30
C TRP A 97 -14.69 15.96 -24.46
N VAL A 98 -15.22 16.98 -25.15
CA VAL A 98 -14.49 17.68 -26.23
C VAL A 98 -13.15 18.23 -25.75
N SER A 99 -13.08 18.67 -24.49
CA SER A 99 -11.86 19.12 -23.85
C SER A 99 -11.63 18.37 -22.56
N SER A 100 -10.42 17.86 -22.37
CA SER A 100 -9.96 17.29 -21.11
C SER A 100 -9.47 18.36 -20.12
N SER A 101 -9.47 19.63 -20.49
CA SER A 101 -8.97 20.73 -19.66
C SER A 101 -9.95 21.07 -18.55
N MET A 102 -9.49 21.03 -17.29
CA MET A 102 -10.28 21.47 -16.14
C MET A 102 -10.70 22.95 -16.19
N SER A 103 -9.98 23.76 -16.99
CA SER A 103 -10.33 25.19 -17.15
C SER A 103 -11.65 25.42 -17.89
N VAL A 104 -12.08 24.45 -18.71
CA VAL A 104 -13.34 24.51 -19.47
C VAL A 104 -14.37 23.47 -19.05
N SER A 105 -13.98 22.58 -18.15
CA SER A 105 -14.83 21.48 -17.64
C SER A 105 -15.13 21.61 -16.13
N GLY A 106 -15.34 22.81 -15.66
CA GLY A 106 -15.46 23.16 -14.24
C GLY A 106 -16.57 22.44 -13.44
N ALA A 107 -17.47 21.70 -14.12
CA ALA A 107 -18.49 20.87 -13.48
C ALA A 107 -18.10 19.37 -13.47
N TYR A 108 -16.91 19.00 -13.90
CA TYR A 108 -16.47 17.62 -13.88
C TYR A 108 -16.13 17.17 -12.45
N GLU A 109 -16.73 16.08 -12.04
CA GLU A 109 -16.46 15.44 -10.76
C GLU A 109 -15.77 14.10 -11.01
N ALA A 110 -14.54 13.97 -10.49
CA ALA A 110 -13.78 12.72 -10.56
C ALA A 110 -14.40 11.66 -9.63
N GLY A 111 -14.38 10.41 -10.07
CA GLY A 111 -14.75 9.27 -9.22
C GLY A 111 -13.79 9.10 -8.04
N CYS A 112 -14.25 8.38 -7.02
CA CYS A 112 -13.43 8.09 -5.86
C CYS A 112 -13.51 6.60 -5.53
N VAL A 113 -12.52 5.85 -6.00
CA VAL A 113 -12.35 4.42 -5.70
C VAL A 113 -11.03 4.23 -4.97
N TYR A 114 -11.00 3.31 -4.02
CA TYR A 114 -9.81 3.06 -3.19
C TYR A 114 -9.14 1.77 -3.57
N SER A 115 -7.83 1.79 -3.55
CA SER A 115 -6.97 0.61 -3.67
C SER A 115 -6.74 -0.01 -2.30
N SER A 116 -6.34 -1.28 -2.28
CA SER A 116 -5.86 -1.96 -1.08
C SER A 116 -4.63 -2.81 -1.38
N ILE A 117 -3.74 -2.87 -0.41
CA ILE A 117 -2.53 -3.69 -0.45
C ILE A 117 -2.63 -4.73 0.66
N GLY A 118 -2.55 -6.01 0.31
CA GLY A 118 -2.55 -7.12 1.25
C GLY A 118 -1.30 -7.20 2.13
N HIS A 119 -1.10 -8.33 2.76
CA HIS A 119 0.03 -8.62 3.65
C HIS A 119 1.24 -9.14 2.88
N ASP A 120 2.45 -8.96 3.40
CA ASP A 120 3.71 -9.45 2.80
C ASP A 120 3.92 -9.03 1.34
N VAL A 121 3.40 -7.88 0.94
CA VAL A 121 3.54 -7.39 -0.43
C VAL A 121 4.88 -6.68 -0.59
N TRP A 122 5.62 -7.05 -1.63
CA TRP A 122 6.82 -6.31 -2.04
C TRP A 122 6.54 -5.47 -3.28
N ILE A 123 6.59 -4.15 -3.12
CA ILE A 123 6.49 -3.18 -4.22
C ILE A 123 7.88 -2.56 -4.43
N ALA A 124 8.47 -2.79 -5.58
CA ALA A 124 9.78 -2.24 -5.93
C ALA A 124 9.71 -0.73 -6.22
N HIS A 125 10.83 -0.13 -6.62
CA HIS A 125 10.91 1.32 -6.85
C HIS A 125 10.15 1.77 -8.09
N ASN A 126 9.65 3.01 -8.09
CA ASN A 126 9.02 3.70 -9.23
C ASN A 126 7.75 2.97 -9.75
N VAL A 127 7.04 2.28 -8.90
CA VAL A 127 5.78 1.60 -9.25
C VAL A 127 4.62 2.57 -9.13
N VAL A 128 3.66 2.47 -10.04
CA VAL A 128 2.37 3.15 -9.95
C VAL A 128 1.27 2.11 -9.81
N VAL A 129 0.48 2.21 -8.75
CA VAL A 129 -0.74 1.41 -8.55
C VAL A 129 -1.93 2.32 -8.80
N MET A 130 -2.77 1.97 -9.79
CA MET A 130 -3.94 2.76 -10.13
C MET A 130 -5.02 2.66 -9.04
N ALA A 131 -5.87 3.67 -8.92
CA ALA A 131 -6.99 3.68 -7.98
C ALA A 131 -7.96 2.52 -8.27
N GLY A 132 -8.51 1.92 -7.21
CA GLY A 132 -9.41 0.77 -7.28
C GLY A 132 -8.73 -0.60 -7.40
N VAL A 133 -7.40 -0.64 -7.62
CA VAL A 133 -6.65 -1.90 -7.72
C VAL A 133 -6.47 -2.54 -6.35
N LYS A 134 -6.69 -3.85 -6.26
CA LYS A 134 -6.39 -4.68 -5.10
C LYS A 134 -5.15 -5.52 -5.36
N ILE A 135 -4.16 -5.41 -4.48
CA ILE A 135 -2.96 -6.25 -4.53
C ILE A 135 -3.06 -7.29 -3.42
N GLY A 136 -3.13 -8.56 -3.81
CA GLY A 136 -3.27 -9.70 -2.90
C GLY A 136 -2.01 -9.97 -2.07
N ASP A 137 -2.19 -10.74 -1.00
CA ASP A 137 -1.15 -11.08 -0.04
C ASP A 137 0.06 -11.75 -0.72
N GLY A 138 1.24 -11.44 -0.27
CA GLY A 138 2.47 -12.02 -0.78
C GLY A 138 2.82 -11.66 -2.23
N ALA A 139 2.08 -10.75 -2.88
CA ALA A 139 2.38 -10.34 -4.25
C ALA A 139 3.70 -9.56 -4.35
N VAL A 140 4.31 -9.62 -5.50
CA VAL A 140 5.55 -8.90 -5.83
C VAL A 140 5.33 -8.04 -7.06
N ILE A 141 5.55 -6.73 -6.92
CA ILE A 141 5.44 -5.77 -8.02
C ILE A 141 6.84 -5.29 -8.40
N GLY A 142 7.26 -5.67 -9.60
CA GLY A 142 8.58 -5.34 -10.11
C GLY A 142 8.76 -3.85 -10.40
N ARG A 143 10.02 -3.43 -10.45
CA ARG A 143 10.41 -2.02 -10.66
C ARG A 143 9.80 -1.43 -11.95
N ASN A 144 9.37 -0.17 -11.88
CA ASN A 144 8.77 0.61 -12.99
C ASN A 144 7.44 0.01 -13.52
N ALA A 145 6.80 -0.89 -12.79
CA ALA A 145 5.50 -1.40 -13.19
C ALA A 145 4.39 -0.36 -13.00
N VAL A 146 3.40 -0.38 -13.90
CA VAL A 146 2.14 0.35 -13.77
C VAL A 146 1.01 -0.66 -13.64
N VAL A 147 0.50 -0.84 -12.41
CA VAL A 147 -0.50 -1.85 -12.08
C VAL A 147 -1.89 -1.27 -12.30
N THR A 148 -2.58 -1.79 -13.32
CA THR A 148 -3.89 -1.30 -13.79
C THR A 148 -5.04 -2.26 -13.51
N LYS A 149 -4.75 -3.45 -12.96
CA LYS A 149 -5.72 -4.52 -12.65
C LYS A 149 -5.34 -5.17 -11.34
N ASP A 150 -6.30 -5.82 -10.71
CA ASP A 150 -6.08 -6.58 -9.49
C ASP A 150 -4.99 -7.64 -9.68
N VAL A 151 -4.25 -7.87 -8.60
CA VAL A 151 -3.16 -8.84 -8.54
C VAL A 151 -3.53 -9.90 -7.51
N GLU A 152 -3.60 -11.15 -7.96
CA GLU A 152 -3.92 -12.27 -7.07
C GLU A 152 -2.80 -12.54 -6.06
N PRO A 153 -3.11 -13.19 -4.93
CA PRO A 153 -2.10 -13.52 -3.94
C PRO A 153 -0.89 -14.25 -4.52
N TYR A 154 0.29 -13.88 -4.04
CA TYR A 154 1.58 -14.46 -4.42
C TYR A 154 1.92 -14.38 -5.91
N GLN A 155 1.26 -13.53 -6.69
CA GLN A 155 1.67 -13.25 -8.08
C GLN A 155 2.84 -12.29 -8.15
N ILE A 156 3.66 -12.46 -9.20
CA ILE A 156 4.73 -11.53 -9.59
C ILE A 156 4.29 -10.78 -10.83
N VAL A 157 4.19 -9.45 -10.71
CA VAL A 157 3.76 -8.54 -11.78
C VAL A 157 4.90 -7.60 -12.15
N VAL A 158 5.13 -7.42 -13.45
CA VAL A 158 6.14 -6.51 -13.98
C VAL A 158 5.64 -5.75 -15.22
N GLY A 159 6.25 -4.62 -15.54
CA GLY A 159 6.05 -3.90 -16.80
C GLY A 159 5.02 -2.79 -16.75
N ASN A 160 4.88 -2.09 -17.87
CA ASN A 160 3.91 -1.02 -18.11
C ASN A 160 3.20 -1.28 -19.45
N PRO A 161 1.89 -1.63 -19.44
CA PRO A 161 1.09 -1.98 -18.27
C PRO A 161 1.58 -3.26 -17.58
N GLY A 162 1.33 -3.37 -16.26
CA GLY A 162 1.73 -4.51 -15.45
C GLY A 162 1.11 -5.82 -15.93
N LYS A 163 1.94 -6.86 -16.06
CA LYS A 163 1.53 -8.20 -16.46
C LYS A 163 2.06 -9.23 -15.48
N VAL A 164 1.25 -10.23 -15.17
CA VAL A 164 1.66 -11.38 -14.38
C VAL A 164 2.71 -12.17 -15.15
N VAL A 165 3.86 -12.41 -14.51
CA VAL A 165 4.95 -13.23 -15.04
C VAL A 165 4.78 -14.68 -14.59
N ARG A 166 4.54 -14.87 -13.29
CA ARG A 166 4.32 -16.17 -12.64
C ARG A 166 3.79 -15.97 -11.22
N ALA A 167 3.32 -17.04 -10.61
CA ALA A 167 3.16 -17.12 -9.17
C ALA A 167 4.51 -17.40 -8.48
N ARG A 168 4.63 -17.06 -7.20
CA ARG A 168 5.79 -17.37 -6.34
C ARG A 168 5.88 -18.87 -6.05
N PHE A 169 4.72 -19.49 -5.83
CA PHE A 169 4.55 -20.85 -5.32
C PHE A 169 3.53 -21.63 -6.16
N THR A 170 3.34 -22.93 -5.91
CA THR A 170 2.26 -23.73 -6.51
C THR A 170 0.89 -23.30 -5.98
N THR A 171 -0.17 -23.68 -6.67
CA THR A 171 -1.53 -23.35 -6.25
C THR A 171 -1.84 -23.91 -4.86
N GLU A 172 -1.41 -25.15 -4.58
CA GLU A 172 -1.64 -25.83 -3.30
C GLU A 172 -0.88 -25.13 -2.15
N GLN A 173 0.36 -24.71 -2.40
CA GLN A 173 1.15 -23.94 -1.45
C GLN A 173 0.52 -22.57 -1.18
N ILE A 174 0.03 -21.87 -2.21
CA ILE A 174 -0.65 -20.59 -2.06
C ILE A 174 -1.91 -20.73 -1.20
N VAL A 175 -2.76 -21.74 -1.47
CA VAL A 175 -3.96 -22.01 -0.67
C VAL A 175 -3.59 -22.25 0.80
N SER A 176 -2.55 -23.03 1.06
CA SER A 176 -2.09 -23.32 2.41
C SER A 176 -1.50 -22.09 3.13
N LEU A 177 -0.70 -21.30 2.43
CA LEU A 177 -0.15 -20.03 2.94
C LEU A 177 -1.27 -19.03 3.27
N MET A 178 -2.27 -18.89 2.40
CA MET A 178 -3.44 -18.04 2.65
C MET A 178 -4.23 -18.49 3.87
N LYS A 179 -4.41 -19.81 4.02
CA LYS A 179 -5.13 -20.39 5.17
C LYS A 179 -4.37 -20.25 6.49
N SER A 180 -3.06 -20.21 6.45
CA SER A 180 -2.22 -20.07 7.66
C SER A 180 -2.35 -18.70 8.31
N GLU A 181 -2.65 -17.66 7.54
CA GLU A 181 -2.67 -16.25 7.96
C GLU A 181 -1.47 -15.89 8.85
N TRP A 182 -0.29 -16.38 8.50
CA TRP A 182 0.94 -16.31 9.31
C TRP A 182 1.31 -14.88 9.73
N TRP A 183 0.89 -13.88 8.98
CA TRP A 183 1.06 -12.46 9.31
C TRP A 183 0.29 -12.02 10.55
N ASN A 184 -0.62 -12.85 11.09
CA ASN A 184 -1.33 -12.62 12.34
C ASN A 184 -0.65 -13.29 13.56
N ILE A 185 0.39 -14.10 13.34
CA ILE A 185 1.20 -14.71 14.42
C ILE A 185 2.01 -13.62 15.12
N ASP A 186 2.20 -13.76 16.44
CA ASP A 186 3.05 -12.86 17.22
C ASP A 186 4.47 -12.80 16.64
N TYR A 187 5.02 -11.59 16.52
CA TYR A 187 6.34 -11.39 15.90
C TYR A 187 7.46 -12.17 16.61
N ALA A 188 7.39 -12.38 17.91
CA ALA A 188 8.40 -13.15 18.62
C ALA A 188 8.40 -14.62 18.17
N ALA A 189 7.22 -15.19 17.92
CA ALA A 189 7.07 -16.56 17.43
C ALA A 189 7.49 -16.72 15.96
N LEU A 190 7.33 -15.67 15.13
CA LEU A 190 7.72 -15.72 13.72
C LEU A 190 9.23 -15.96 13.52
N LYS A 191 10.08 -15.55 14.46
CA LYS A 191 11.55 -15.66 14.32
C LYS A 191 12.06 -17.09 14.25
N ASP A 192 11.29 -18.01 14.79
CA ASP A 192 11.66 -19.43 14.87
C ASP A 192 11.04 -20.26 13.73
N LEU A 193 10.26 -19.61 12.85
CA LEU A 193 9.64 -20.30 11.72
C LEU A 193 10.57 -20.37 10.50
N PRO A 194 10.53 -21.47 9.73
CA PRO A 194 11.41 -21.70 8.58
C PRO A 194 10.91 -20.95 7.33
N PHE A 195 11.05 -19.62 7.30
CA PHE A 195 10.59 -18.79 6.17
C PHE A 195 11.38 -19.00 4.86
N ASP A 196 12.52 -19.64 4.92
CA ASP A 196 13.38 -19.97 3.79
C ASP A 196 12.94 -21.22 3.02
N ASP A 197 12.07 -22.05 3.63
CA ASP A 197 11.56 -23.28 3.01
C ASP A 197 10.03 -23.40 3.20
N VAL A 198 9.29 -23.14 2.13
CA VAL A 198 7.82 -23.16 2.14
C VAL A 198 7.23 -24.52 2.50
N ASP A 199 7.88 -25.62 2.11
CA ASP A 199 7.38 -26.97 2.36
C ASP A 199 7.60 -27.40 3.81
N VAL A 200 8.62 -26.85 4.46
CA VAL A 200 8.87 -27.02 5.90
C VAL A 200 7.95 -26.11 6.70
N PHE A 201 7.75 -24.88 6.24
CA PHE A 201 6.85 -23.92 6.89
C PHE A 201 5.40 -24.41 6.96
N LEU A 202 4.93 -25.13 5.94
CA LEU A 202 3.53 -25.61 5.83
C LEU A 202 3.27 -26.95 6.54
N LYS A 203 4.26 -27.55 7.21
CA LYS A 203 4.12 -28.80 8.00
C LYS A 203 3.77 -28.50 9.45
#